data_5eb60b79e8c5271e30aeda3e11fe19bb
#
_entry.id   5eb60b79e8c5271e30aeda3e11fe19bb
#
_cell.length_a   1.000
_cell.length_b   1.000
_cell.length_c   1.000
_cell.angle_alpha   90.00
_cell.angle_beta   90.00
_cell.angle_gamma   90.00
#
_symmetry.space_group_name_H-M   'P 1'
#
loop_
_entity.id
_entity.type
_entity.pdbx_description
1 polymer ?
#
loop_
_entity_poly.entity_id
_entity_poly.type
_entity_poly.pdbx_seq_one_letter_code
_entity_poly.pdbx_strand_id
1 'polypeptide(L)' 'KVDEILVYFLKEKSRIAGSTLINLSHEEIATKLASSREVISRLLKKLENENKVLLYRNQIKLLRDL' A
#
# COMPACT_ATOMS: atom_id res chain seq x y z
N LYS A 1 11.75 6.36 -6.67
CA LYS A 1 10.98 5.43 -7.45
C LYS A 1 9.62 5.20 -6.81
N VAL A 2 8.68 4.72 -7.62
CA VAL A 2 7.31 4.59 -7.15
C VAL A 2 7.19 3.59 -6.00
N ASP A 3 8.00 2.52 -6.03
CA ASP A 3 7.93 1.52 -4.97
C ASP A 3 8.33 2.10 -3.62
N GLU A 4 9.34 2.95 -3.59
CA GLU A 4 9.76 3.60 -2.34
C GLU A 4 8.71 4.59 -1.87
N ILE A 5 8.12 5.33 -2.81
CA ILE A 5 7.08 6.28 -2.48
C ILE A 5 5.85 5.54 -1.94
N LEU A 6 5.52 4.40 -2.54
CA LEU A 6 4.39 3.62 -2.08
C LEU A 6 4.60 3.13 -0.65
N VAL A 7 5.77 2.61 -0.34
CA VAL A 7 6.06 2.13 1.01
C VAL A 7 5.95 3.28 2.01
N TYR A 8 6.53 4.42 1.68
CA TYR A 8 6.45 5.58 2.55
C TYR A 8 5.00 6.02 2.76
N PHE A 9 4.22 6.03 1.68
CA PHE A 9 2.82 6.42 1.74
C PHE A 9 2.04 5.50 2.68
N LEU A 10 2.26 4.19 2.57
CA LEU A 10 1.56 3.23 3.41
C LEU A 10 1.94 3.40 4.87
N LYS A 11 3.22 3.61 5.15
CA LYS A 11 3.68 3.81 6.52
C LYS A 11 3.05 5.07 7.12
N GLU A 12 2.98 6.15 6.36
CA GLU A 12 2.40 7.38 6.85
C GLU A 12 0.91 7.22 7.12
N LYS A 13 0.20 6.54 6.23
CA LYS A 13 -1.23 6.30 6.44
C LYS A 13 -1.46 5.48 7.70
N SER A 14 -0.63 4.48 7.92
CA SER A 14 -0.74 3.64 9.12
C SER A 14 -0.47 4.46 10.38
N ARG A 15 0.55 5.30 10.33
CA ARG A 15 0.92 6.13 11.48
C ARG A 15 -0.20 7.09 11.84
N ILE A 16 -0.77 7.75 10.83
CA ILE A 16 -1.83 8.73 11.06
C ILE A 16 -3.09 8.06 11.58
N ALA A 17 -3.43 6.90 11.02
CA ALA A 17 -4.64 6.18 11.42
C ALA A 17 -4.46 5.45 12.74
N GLY A 18 -3.23 5.25 13.19
CA GLY A 18 -2.96 4.47 14.39
C GLY A 18 -3.33 3.01 14.21
N SER A 19 -3.26 2.49 12.98
CA SER A 19 -3.67 1.13 12.67
C SER A 19 -2.87 0.63 11.49
N THR A 20 -2.61 -0.68 11.48
CA THR A 20 -1.94 -1.31 10.36
C THR A 20 -2.90 -1.67 9.24
N LEU A 21 -4.18 -1.51 9.46
CA LEU A 21 -5.19 -1.79 8.43
C LEU A 21 -5.56 -0.48 7.74
N ILE A 22 -5.29 -0.41 6.46
CA ILE A 22 -5.51 0.80 5.66
C ILE A 22 -6.70 0.56 4.74
N ASN A 23 -7.70 1.43 4.82
CA ASN A 23 -8.93 1.30 4.02
C ASN A 23 -8.82 2.14 2.76
N LEU A 24 -8.00 1.68 1.83
CA LEU A 24 -7.82 2.34 0.56
C LEU A 24 -7.79 1.31 -0.55
N SER A 25 -8.40 1.64 -1.68
CA SER A 25 -8.33 0.79 -2.86
C SER A 25 -7.03 1.10 -3.61
N HIS A 26 -6.66 0.17 -4.51
CA HIS A 26 -5.47 0.39 -5.33
C HIS A 26 -5.64 1.63 -6.21
N GLU A 27 -6.85 1.88 -6.66
CA GLU A 27 -7.13 3.04 -7.50
C GLU A 27 -6.94 4.34 -6.72
N GLU A 28 -7.39 4.36 -5.48
CA GLU A 28 -7.21 5.55 -4.64
C GLU A 28 -5.74 5.83 -4.39
N ILE A 29 -4.97 4.78 -4.13
CA ILE A 29 -3.54 4.95 -3.92
C ILE A 29 -2.87 5.45 -5.19
N ALA A 30 -3.27 4.89 -6.34
CA ALA A 30 -2.69 5.30 -7.61
C ALA A 30 -2.94 6.79 -7.86
N THR A 31 -4.15 7.25 -7.55
CA THR A 31 -4.47 8.66 -7.71
C THR A 31 -3.60 9.52 -6.82
N LYS A 32 -3.43 9.12 -5.57
CA LYS A 32 -2.62 9.89 -4.61
C LYS A 32 -1.17 9.96 -5.03
N LEU A 33 -0.66 8.91 -5.65
CA LEU A 33 0.75 8.85 -6.04
C LEU A 33 0.98 9.22 -7.49
N ALA A 34 -0.07 9.69 -8.17
CA ALA A 34 0.00 10.08 -9.59
C ALA A 34 0.58 8.94 -10.41
N SER A 35 0.07 7.74 -10.20
CA SER A 35 0.53 6.55 -10.90
C SER A 35 -0.69 5.79 -11.41
N SER A 36 -0.47 4.73 -12.20
CA SER A 36 -1.58 3.94 -12.71
C SER A 36 -1.96 2.87 -11.69
N ARG A 37 -3.23 2.46 -11.74
CA ARG A 37 -3.71 1.39 -10.88
C ARG A 37 -2.93 0.10 -11.12
N GLU A 38 -2.56 -0.16 -12.37
CA GLU A 38 -1.82 -1.38 -12.69
C GLU A 38 -0.46 -1.41 -12.03
N VAL A 39 0.23 -0.26 -12.04
CA VAL A 39 1.55 -0.17 -11.40
C VAL A 39 1.42 -0.39 -9.90
N ILE A 40 0.43 0.27 -9.28
CA ILE A 40 0.24 0.14 -7.84
C ILE A 40 -0.13 -1.30 -7.48
N SER A 41 -1.03 -1.93 -8.25
CA SER A 41 -1.42 -3.31 -7.98
C SER A 41 -0.23 -4.26 -8.08
N ARG A 42 0.63 -4.04 -9.05
CA ARG A 42 1.81 -4.87 -9.23
C ARG A 42 2.78 -4.72 -8.05
N LEU A 43 2.98 -3.48 -7.62
CA LEU A 43 3.89 -3.22 -6.50
C LEU A 43 3.34 -3.77 -5.19
N LEU A 44 2.03 -3.64 -4.97
CA LEU A 44 1.41 -4.19 -3.77
C LEU A 44 1.50 -5.71 -3.77
N LYS A 45 1.31 -6.33 -4.95
CA LYS A 45 1.44 -7.77 -5.05
C LYS A 45 2.85 -8.22 -4.73
N LYS A 46 3.83 -7.45 -5.16
CA LYS A 46 5.22 -7.75 -4.83
C LYS A 46 5.45 -7.68 -3.33
N LEU A 47 4.90 -6.64 -2.67
CA LEU A 47 5.02 -6.53 -1.23
C LEU A 47 4.33 -7.68 -0.51
N GLU A 48 3.19 -8.12 -1.04
CA GLU A 48 2.50 -9.28 -0.47
C GLU A 48 3.35 -10.54 -0.60
N ASN A 49 3.97 -10.73 -1.75
CA ASN A 49 4.85 -11.88 -1.96
C ASN A 49 6.05 -11.86 -1.03
N GLU A 50 6.45 -10.68 -0.58
CA GLU A 50 7.56 -10.53 0.36
C GLU A 50 7.09 -10.56 1.81
N ASN A 51 5.81 -10.87 2.02
CA ASN A 51 5.21 -10.97 3.36
C ASN A 51 5.27 -9.65 4.13
N LYS A 52 5.15 -8.55 3.40
CA LYS A 52 5.16 -7.22 4.02
C LYS A 52 3.76 -6.67 4.19
N VAL A 53 2.83 -7.10 3.36
CA VAL A 53 1.43 -6.67 3.45
C VAL A 53 0.53 -7.85 3.14
N LEU A 54 -0.73 -7.72 3.54
CA LEU A 54 -1.80 -8.62 3.10
C LEU A 54 -2.80 -7.77 2.33
N LEU A 55 -3.23 -8.26 1.18
CA LEU A 55 -4.15 -7.53 0.32
C LEU A 55 -5.55 -8.09 0.47
N TYR A 56 -6.46 -7.21 0.86
CA TYR A 56 -7.88 -7.52 0.93
C TYR A 56 -8.63 -6.61 -0.02
N ARG A 57 -9.91 -6.87 -0.20
CA ARG A 57 -10.73 -6.04 -1.06
C ARG A 57 -10.84 -4.64 -0.43
N ASN A 58 -10.30 -3.64 -1.11
CA ASN A 58 -10.30 -2.25 -0.67
C ASN A 58 -9.65 -2.04 0.69
N GLN A 59 -8.76 -2.96 1.08
CA GLN A 59 -8.04 -2.84 2.34
C GLN A 59 -6.65 -3.43 2.18
N ILE A 60 -5.70 -2.84 2.90
CA ILE A 60 -4.32 -3.32 2.89
C ILE A 60 -3.87 -3.39 4.34
N LYS A 61 -3.42 -4.55 4.76
CA LYS A 61 -2.90 -4.71 6.12
C LYS A 61 -1.38 -4.74 6.07
N LEU A 62 -0.75 -3.86 6.82
CA LEU A 62 0.70 -3.86 6.94
C LEU A 62 1.08 -4.91 7.96
N LEU A 63 2.01 -5.80 7.59
CA LEU A 63 2.38 -6.88 8.48
C LEU A 63 3.45 -6.42 9.44
N ARG A 64 4.66 -6.48 9.12
CA ARG A 64 5.72 -6.10 10.04
C ARG A 64 6.26 -4.74 9.61
N ASP A 65 7.48 -4.50 9.94
CA ASP A 65 8.15 -3.29 9.50
C ASP A 65 8.29 -3.32 7.99
N LEU A 66 7.58 -2.45 7.34
CA LEU A 66 7.72 -2.30 5.89
C LEU A 66 9.13 -1.75 5.53
#